data_90c704bf35587e458f2e4cf4f1ba73ff
#
_entry.id   90c704bf35587e458f2e4cf4f1ba73ff
#
_cell.length_a   1.000
_cell.length_b   1.000
_cell.length_c   1.000
_cell.angle_alpha   90.00
_cell.angle_beta   90.00
_cell.angle_gamma   90.00
#
_symmetry.space_group_name_H-M   'P 1'
#
loop_
_entity.id
_entity.type
_entity.pdbx_description
1 polymer ?
#
loop_
_entity_poly.entity_id
_entity_poly.type
_entity_poly.pdbx_seq_one_letter_code
_entity_poly.pdbx_strand_id
1 'polypeptide(L)'
;MMSHIARFLTLAVLLGGFSATAAAQVPAKPDPEVKAKLAELKKLANVRKGAKDSEAITVISDLEVKFEKMHPKDQKDYAKALGLVLIGSRTKRKPEQSQIFRTIILALGRAGKLGSPYLAKSFDSKKFKDKDWINLRGQMLDHLGRTKDSKYIKFLLDEALKNINDTLMAKAGGALKNYDGEKLSVRKDVCKNLIKKFAQIHDNGNVNLDPGDSTVKMWKNKERAVSEPWNAALQKLTKQHLRGPDKWTRFWNKNKSKNWDKPLKKSRR
;
A
#
# COMPACT_ATOMS: atom_id res chain seq x y z
N MET A 1 56.43 61.30 1.53
CA MET A 1 56.18 60.57 0.28
C MET A 1 54.88 59.78 0.41
N MET A 2 53.83 60.24 -0.23
CA MET A 2 52.48 59.72 -0.21
C MET A 2 52.33 58.67 -1.30
N SER A 3 51.75 57.53 -0.99
CA SER A 3 51.29 56.58 -1.99
C SER A 3 49.84 56.19 -1.69
N HIS A 4 48.97 56.57 -2.60
CA HIS A 4 47.55 56.33 -2.59
C HIS A 4 47.27 54.86 -3.01
N ILE A 5 46.56 54.12 -2.20
CA ILE A 5 46.03 52.81 -2.55
C ILE A 5 44.51 52.98 -2.82
N ALA A 6 44.14 52.90 -4.07
CA ALA A 6 42.76 52.88 -4.50
C ALA A 6 42.08 51.57 -4.16
N ARG A 7 40.97 51.62 -3.43
CA ARG A 7 40.10 50.48 -3.15
C ARG A 7 39.09 50.33 -4.27
N PHE A 8 39.20 49.26 -5.07
CA PHE A 8 38.14 48.83 -5.97
C PHE A 8 37.13 47.95 -5.19
N LEU A 9 35.94 48.49 -5.03
CA LEU A 9 34.78 47.76 -4.52
C LEU A 9 34.13 47.02 -5.69
N THR A 10 34.31 45.71 -5.78
CA THR A 10 33.62 44.87 -6.78
C THR A 10 32.28 44.45 -6.20
N LEU A 11 31.20 45.05 -6.69
CA LEU A 11 29.82 44.70 -6.35
C LEU A 11 29.43 43.44 -7.14
N ALA A 12 29.47 42.26 -6.51
CA ALA A 12 28.97 41.02 -7.08
C ALA A 12 27.44 40.97 -6.91
N VAL A 13 26.70 41.26 -7.97
CA VAL A 13 25.24 41.06 -8.02
C VAL A 13 25.00 39.56 -8.22
N LEU A 14 24.65 38.88 -7.13
CA LEU A 14 24.14 37.53 -7.16
C LEU A 14 22.70 37.55 -7.70
N LEU A 15 22.56 37.36 -9.00
CA LEU A 15 21.28 36.99 -9.64
C LEU A 15 20.93 35.55 -9.21
N GLY A 16 20.25 35.42 -8.09
CA GLY A 16 19.59 34.20 -7.67
C GLY A 16 18.47 33.88 -8.64
N GLY A 17 18.75 33.03 -9.63
CA GLY A 17 17.72 32.46 -10.49
C GLY A 17 16.76 31.62 -9.68
N PHE A 18 15.61 32.15 -9.33
CA PHE A 18 14.46 31.36 -8.90
C PHE A 18 14.02 30.52 -10.10
N SER A 19 14.49 29.29 -10.15
CA SER A 19 13.87 28.24 -10.98
C SER A 19 12.49 27.94 -10.40
N ALA A 20 11.49 28.72 -10.81
CA ALA A 20 10.10 28.38 -10.59
C ALA A 20 9.87 27.03 -11.31
N THR A 21 9.84 25.94 -10.56
CA THR A 21 9.30 24.68 -11.05
C THR A 21 7.87 24.96 -11.47
N ALA A 22 7.66 25.10 -12.79
CA ALA A 22 6.33 25.28 -13.35
C ALA A 22 5.48 24.09 -12.90
N ALA A 23 4.62 24.30 -11.93
CA ALA A 23 3.60 23.34 -11.56
C ALA A 23 2.82 23.03 -12.84
N ALA A 24 2.88 21.77 -13.29
CA ALA A 24 2.17 21.36 -14.50
C ALA A 24 0.70 21.74 -14.35
N GLN A 25 0.21 22.69 -15.15
CA GLN A 25 -1.16 23.14 -15.08
C GLN A 25 -2.08 21.98 -15.42
N VAL A 26 -2.97 21.65 -14.48
CA VAL A 26 -4.03 20.66 -14.71
C VAL A 26 -4.94 21.19 -15.83
N PRO A 27 -5.27 20.37 -16.85
CA PRO A 27 -6.14 20.79 -17.95
C PRO A 27 -7.49 21.31 -17.45
N ALA A 28 -7.99 22.39 -18.05
CA ALA A 28 -9.28 23.01 -17.68
C ALA A 28 -10.50 22.13 -18.03
N LYS A 29 -10.33 21.20 -18.98
CA LYS A 29 -11.40 20.29 -19.46
C LYS A 29 -10.87 18.87 -19.57
N PRO A 30 -11.77 17.86 -19.44
CA PRO A 30 -11.44 16.46 -19.71
C PRO A 30 -10.91 16.26 -21.13
N ASP A 31 -9.95 15.37 -21.29
CA ASP A 31 -9.30 15.08 -22.55
C ASP A 31 -10.11 14.03 -23.34
N PRO A 32 -10.60 14.34 -24.55
CA PRO A 32 -11.27 13.37 -25.40
C PRO A 32 -10.42 12.12 -25.74
N GLU A 33 -9.08 12.28 -25.84
CA GLU A 33 -8.16 11.17 -26.08
C GLU A 33 -8.19 10.17 -24.93
N VAL A 34 -8.19 10.64 -23.68
CA VAL A 34 -8.31 9.77 -22.51
C VAL A 34 -9.59 8.96 -22.56
N LYS A 35 -10.72 9.60 -22.88
CA LYS A 35 -12.01 8.93 -23.02
C LYS A 35 -11.97 7.85 -24.11
N ALA A 36 -11.37 8.14 -25.27
CA ALA A 36 -11.22 7.17 -26.35
C ALA A 36 -10.35 5.96 -25.94
N LYS A 37 -9.19 6.20 -25.31
CA LYS A 37 -8.32 5.13 -24.78
C LYS A 37 -9.00 4.28 -23.71
N LEU A 38 -9.84 4.85 -22.86
CA LEU A 38 -10.60 4.09 -21.86
C LEU A 38 -11.68 3.19 -22.52
N ALA A 39 -12.29 3.64 -23.61
CA ALA A 39 -13.22 2.81 -24.39
C ALA A 39 -12.48 1.66 -25.09
N GLU A 40 -11.29 1.94 -25.66
CA GLU A 40 -10.39 0.95 -26.24
C GLU A 40 -9.96 -0.10 -25.21
N LEU A 41 -9.46 0.32 -24.03
CA LEU A 41 -9.13 -0.56 -22.94
C LEU A 41 -10.25 -1.54 -22.59
N LYS A 42 -11.48 -1.02 -22.47
CA LYS A 42 -12.65 -1.84 -22.19
C LYS A 42 -12.90 -2.87 -23.29
N LYS A 43 -12.75 -2.49 -24.56
CA LYS A 43 -12.91 -3.39 -25.72
C LYS A 43 -11.85 -4.49 -25.70
N LEU A 44 -10.57 -4.13 -25.57
CA LEU A 44 -9.43 -5.06 -25.55
C LEU A 44 -9.51 -6.04 -24.39
N ALA A 45 -9.78 -5.55 -23.19
CA ALA A 45 -9.85 -6.38 -21.97
C ALA A 45 -11.04 -7.37 -21.98
N ASN A 46 -12.06 -7.17 -22.82
CA ASN A 46 -13.19 -8.08 -22.97
C ASN A 46 -12.99 -9.13 -24.08
N VAL A 47 -11.87 -9.14 -24.78
CA VAL A 47 -11.59 -10.16 -25.78
C VAL A 47 -11.40 -11.52 -25.11
N ARG A 48 -11.99 -12.56 -25.74
CA ARG A 48 -12.04 -13.92 -25.21
C ARG A 48 -10.64 -14.44 -24.84
N LYS A 49 -10.53 -15.10 -23.68
CA LYS A 49 -9.29 -15.71 -23.18
C LYS A 49 -8.09 -14.75 -23.03
N GLY A 50 -8.33 -13.45 -23.04
CA GLY A 50 -7.24 -12.46 -22.88
C GLY A 50 -6.34 -12.31 -24.11
N ALA A 51 -6.80 -12.69 -25.29
CA ALA A 51 -5.97 -12.64 -26.52
C ALA A 51 -5.45 -11.24 -26.86
N LYS A 52 -6.03 -10.18 -26.27
CA LYS A 52 -5.61 -8.78 -26.43
C LYS A 52 -5.11 -8.15 -25.13
N ASP A 53 -4.73 -8.96 -24.14
CA ASP A 53 -4.28 -8.44 -22.86
C ASP A 53 -3.00 -7.61 -22.96
N SER A 54 -2.07 -7.96 -23.84
CA SER A 54 -0.85 -7.17 -24.06
C SER A 54 -1.16 -5.77 -24.59
N GLU A 55 -2.09 -5.66 -25.56
CA GLU A 55 -2.53 -4.36 -26.08
C GLU A 55 -3.27 -3.54 -24.99
N ALA A 56 -4.11 -4.20 -24.20
CA ALA A 56 -4.79 -3.56 -23.08
C ALA A 56 -3.78 -3.04 -22.01
N ILE A 57 -2.72 -3.79 -21.74
CA ILE A 57 -1.64 -3.38 -20.82
C ILE A 57 -0.90 -2.15 -21.36
N THR A 58 -0.63 -2.09 -22.67
CA THR A 58 -0.01 -0.90 -23.30
C THR A 58 -0.90 0.33 -23.09
N VAL A 59 -2.22 0.22 -23.35
CA VAL A 59 -3.15 1.34 -23.10
C VAL A 59 -3.14 1.78 -21.63
N ILE A 60 -3.08 0.85 -20.68
CA ILE A 60 -2.99 1.17 -19.26
C ILE A 60 -1.71 1.94 -18.97
N SER A 61 -0.56 1.49 -19.49
CA SER A 61 0.74 2.11 -19.28
C SER A 61 0.82 3.52 -19.86
N ASP A 62 0.29 3.72 -21.07
CA ASP A 62 0.22 5.05 -21.71
C ASP A 62 -0.58 6.04 -20.87
N LEU A 63 -1.73 5.60 -20.35
CA LEU A 63 -2.57 6.44 -19.50
C LEU A 63 -1.92 6.70 -18.13
N GLU A 64 -1.21 5.72 -17.60
CA GLU A 64 -0.53 5.85 -16.30
C GLU A 64 0.57 6.93 -16.33
N VAL A 65 1.34 7.02 -17.40
CA VAL A 65 2.37 8.06 -17.59
C VAL A 65 1.75 9.47 -17.54
N LYS A 66 0.53 9.61 -18.05
CA LYS A 66 -0.18 10.90 -18.08
C LYS A 66 -0.99 11.17 -16.80
N PHE A 67 -1.17 10.18 -15.90
CA PHE A 67 -2.17 10.19 -14.82
C PHE A 67 -2.13 11.44 -13.94
N GLU A 68 -0.95 11.80 -13.44
CA GLU A 68 -0.77 12.97 -12.55
C GLU A 68 -1.17 14.29 -13.21
N LYS A 69 -1.09 14.35 -14.56
CA LYS A 69 -1.40 15.55 -15.36
C LYS A 69 -2.82 15.55 -15.91
N MET A 70 -3.58 14.46 -15.71
CA MET A 70 -4.96 14.35 -16.20
C MET A 70 -5.88 15.29 -15.42
N HIS A 71 -6.94 15.76 -16.11
CA HIS A 71 -8.07 16.39 -15.44
C HIS A 71 -8.65 15.47 -14.35
N PRO A 72 -9.09 15.97 -13.18
CA PRO A 72 -9.60 15.12 -12.08
C PRO A 72 -10.73 14.18 -12.46
N LYS A 73 -11.57 14.56 -13.42
CA LYS A 73 -12.61 13.69 -13.96
C LYS A 73 -12.01 12.51 -14.73
N ASP A 74 -10.97 12.74 -15.54
CA ASP A 74 -10.30 11.68 -16.30
C ASP A 74 -9.56 10.72 -15.38
N GLN A 75 -8.92 11.20 -14.31
CA GLN A 75 -8.32 10.36 -13.27
C GLN A 75 -9.35 9.44 -12.61
N LYS A 76 -10.53 9.99 -12.30
CA LYS A 76 -11.66 9.22 -11.74
C LYS A 76 -12.20 8.19 -12.73
N ASP A 77 -12.38 8.58 -13.99
CA ASP A 77 -12.87 7.69 -15.03
C ASP A 77 -11.85 6.59 -15.35
N TYR A 78 -10.53 6.89 -15.31
CA TYR A 78 -9.45 5.91 -15.42
C TYR A 78 -9.54 4.87 -14.30
N ALA A 79 -9.54 5.29 -13.03
CA ALA A 79 -9.64 4.37 -11.90
C ALA A 79 -10.91 3.51 -11.96
N LYS A 80 -12.03 4.10 -12.38
CA LYS A 80 -13.29 3.38 -12.60
C LYS A 80 -13.18 2.35 -13.71
N ALA A 81 -12.59 2.69 -14.85
CA ALA A 81 -12.43 1.77 -15.99
C ALA A 81 -11.57 0.57 -15.59
N LEU A 82 -10.44 0.79 -14.91
CA LEU A 82 -9.58 -0.27 -14.35
C LEU A 82 -10.35 -1.18 -13.38
N GLY A 83 -11.09 -0.57 -12.47
CA GLY A 83 -11.90 -1.32 -11.51
C GLY A 83 -12.96 -2.19 -12.18
N LEU A 84 -13.63 -1.68 -13.21
CA LEU A 84 -14.62 -2.44 -13.98
C LEU A 84 -14.00 -3.61 -14.75
N VAL A 85 -12.80 -3.46 -15.30
CA VAL A 85 -12.05 -4.57 -15.92
C VAL A 85 -11.68 -5.63 -14.88
N LEU A 86 -11.20 -5.21 -13.73
CA LEU A 86 -10.77 -6.13 -12.67
C LEU A 86 -11.95 -6.94 -12.10
N ILE A 87 -13.07 -6.29 -11.79
CA ILE A 87 -14.24 -6.92 -11.16
C ILE A 87 -15.15 -7.55 -12.21
N GLY A 88 -15.43 -6.81 -13.29
CA GLY A 88 -16.51 -7.08 -14.22
C GLY A 88 -16.12 -7.80 -15.51
N SER A 89 -14.85 -8.18 -15.68
CA SER A 89 -14.44 -8.92 -16.88
C SER A 89 -15.24 -10.22 -17.04
N ARG A 90 -16.04 -10.31 -18.09
CA ARG A 90 -16.82 -11.50 -18.42
C ARG A 90 -15.94 -12.67 -18.89
N THR A 91 -14.72 -12.37 -19.33
CA THR A 91 -13.78 -13.40 -19.78
C THR A 91 -13.11 -14.06 -18.57
N LYS A 92 -13.33 -15.35 -18.43
CA LYS A 92 -12.57 -16.16 -17.46
C LYS A 92 -11.11 -16.20 -17.89
N ARG A 93 -10.22 -15.76 -17.00
CA ARG A 93 -8.77 -15.93 -17.13
C ARG A 93 -8.30 -16.92 -16.09
N LYS A 94 -7.27 -17.67 -16.45
CA LYS A 94 -6.59 -18.53 -15.50
C LYS A 94 -5.53 -17.72 -14.73
N PRO A 95 -5.05 -18.20 -13.56
CA PRO A 95 -4.02 -17.50 -12.78
C PRO A 95 -2.74 -17.17 -13.56
N GLU A 96 -2.31 -18.04 -14.45
CA GLU A 96 -1.16 -17.82 -15.35
C GLU A 96 -1.39 -16.67 -16.35
N GLN A 97 -2.63 -16.36 -16.67
CA GLN A 97 -3.05 -15.27 -17.56
C GLN A 97 -3.36 -13.98 -16.78
N SER A 98 -2.87 -13.86 -15.56
CA SER A 98 -3.23 -12.77 -14.64
C SER A 98 -2.45 -11.47 -14.83
N GLN A 99 -1.60 -11.36 -15.85
CA GLN A 99 -0.73 -10.20 -16.04
C GLN A 99 -1.52 -8.88 -16.11
N ILE A 100 -2.61 -8.84 -16.88
CA ILE A 100 -3.46 -7.66 -16.94
C ILE A 100 -4.03 -7.27 -15.55
N PHE A 101 -4.42 -8.25 -14.74
CA PHE A 101 -4.94 -7.97 -13.40
C PHE A 101 -3.86 -7.41 -12.48
N ARG A 102 -2.61 -7.90 -12.57
CA ARG A 102 -1.47 -7.36 -11.82
C ARG A 102 -1.18 -5.91 -12.21
N THR A 103 -1.19 -5.62 -13.52
CA THR A 103 -1.02 -4.25 -14.02
C THR A 103 -2.12 -3.34 -13.51
N ILE A 104 -3.38 -3.78 -13.56
CA ILE A 104 -4.52 -3.00 -13.06
C ILE A 104 -4.39 -2.75 -11.54
N ILE A 105 -4.03 -3.76 -10.75
CA ILE A 105 -3.86 -3.62 -9.31
C ILE A 105 -2.76 -2.61 -8.99
N LEU A 106 -1.64 -2.65 -9.71
CA LEU A 106 -0.55 -1.69 -9.59
C LEU A 106 -1.03 -0.26 -9.90
N ALA A 107 -1.70 -0.09 -11.03
CA ALA A 107 -2.21 1.20 -11.48
C ALA A 107 -3.28 1.78 -10.52
N LEU A 108 -4.19 0.94 -9.99
CA LEU A 108 -5.15 1.34 -8.97
C LEU A 108 -4.46 1.74 -7.66
N GLY A 109 -3.38 1.05 -7.27
CA GLY A 109 -2.57 1.42 -6.11
C GLY A 109 -1.92 2.80 -6.27
N ARG A 110 -1.44 3.13 -7.47
CA ARG A 110 -0.87 4.45 -7.81
C ARG A 110 -1.93 5.54 -7.92
N ALA A 111 -3.14 5.19 -8.36
CA ALA A 111 -4.27 6.11 -8.38
C ALA A 111 -4.74 6.55 -6.97
N GLY A 112 -4.11 6.04 -5.92
CA GLY A 112 -4.35 6.44 -4.54
C GLY A 112 -5.81 6.22 -4.11
N LYS A 113 -6.40 7.23 -3.46
CA LYS A 113 -7.77 7.15 -2.94
C LYS A 113 -8.83 6.87 -4.02
N LEU A 114 -8.55 7.17 -5.30
CA LEU A 114 -9.46 6.85 -6.39
C LEU A 114 -9.48 5.34 -6.70
N GLY A 115 -8.37 4.65 -6.49
CA GLY A 115 -8.23 3.21 -6.74
C GLY A 115 -8.67 2.32 -5.57
N SER A 116 -8.61 2.83 -4.33
CA SER A 116 -8.86 2.06 -3.11
C SER A 116 -10.20 1.31 -3.10
N PRO A 117 -11.37 1.89 -3.49
CA PRO A 117 -12.64 1.18 -3.46
C PRO A 117 -12.68 0.00 -4.44
N TYR A 118 -11.97 0.10 -5.56
CA TYR A 118 -11.92 -0.98 -6.54
C TYR A 118 -11.02 -2.12 -6.08
N LEU A 119 -9.89 -1.82 -5.42
CA LEU A 119 -9.03 -2.85 -4.84
C LEU A 119 -9.75 -3.63 -3.74
N ALA A 120 -10.41 -2.95 -2.81
CA ALA A 120 -11.18 -3.59 -1.74
C ALA A 120 -12.31 -4.45 -2.29
N LYS A 121 -13.11 -3.91 -3.22
CA LYS A 121 -14.21 -4.65 -3.86
C LYS A 121 -13.71 -5.86 -4.65
N SER A 122 -12.55 -5.75 -5.30
CA SER A 122 -11.96 -6.87 -6.04
C SER A 122 -11.48 -7.98 -5.10
N PHE A 123 -10.89 -7.63 -3.97
CA PHE A 123 -10.47 -8.59 -2.94
C PHE A 123 -11.65 -9.42 -2.43
N ASP A 124 -12.81 -8.81 -2.24
CA ASP A 124 -14.03 -9.48 -1.79
C ASP A 124 -14.78 -10.23 -2.89
N SER A 125 -14.41 -10.02 -4.15
CA SER A 125 -15.08 -10.63 -5.28
C SER A 125 -14.97 -12.15 -5.28
N LYS A 126 -16.09 -12.85 -5.51
CA LYS A 126 -16.12 -14.31 -5.66
C LYS A 126 -15.16 -14.83 -6.73
N LYS A 127 -14.88 -14.01 -7.76
CA LYS A 127 -13.94 -14.31 -8.85
C LYS A 127 -12.55 -14.69 -8.37
N PHE A 128 -12.08 -14.11 -7.26
CA PHE A 128 -10.72 -14.28 -6.75
C PHE A 128 -10.67 -15.07 -5.42
N LYS A 129 -11.77 -15.71 -5.00
CA LYS A 129 -11.81 -16.46 -3.73
C LYS A 129 -11.05 -17.78 -3.76
N ASP A 130 -10.83 -18.34 -4.95
CA ASP A 130 -10.08 -19.59 -5.10
C ASP A 130 -8.64 -19.45 -4.61
N LYS A 131 -8.07 -20.57 -4.13
CA LYS A 131 -6.69 -20.66 -3.64
C LYS A 131 -5.64 -20.23 -4.67
N ASP A 132 -5.91 -20.44 -5.94
CA ASP A 132 -5.01 -20.07 -7.03
C ASP A 132 -4.82 -18.56 -7.17
N TRP A 133 -5.73 -17.77 -6.59
CA TRP A 133 -5.68 -16.31 -6.60
C TRP A 133 -5.09 -15.68 -5.32
N ILE A 134 -4.60 -16.48 -4.37
CA ILE A 134 -4.08 -15.97 -3.08
C ILE A 134 -2.99 -14.92 -3.31
N ASN A 135 -2.05 -15.16 -4.23
CA ASN A 135 -0.99 -14.21 -4.53
C ASN A 135 -1.54 -12.88 -5.10
N LEU A 136 -2.52 -12.96 -5.99
CA LEU A 136 -3.15 -11.77 -6.56
C LEU A 136 -3.94 -10.99 -5.50
N ARG A 137 -4.68 -11.69 -4.63
CA ARG A 137 -5.37 -11.08 -3.48
C ARG A 137 -4.39 -10.43 -2.52
N GLY A 138 -3.24 -11.05 -2.27
CA GLY A 138 -2.16 -10.45 -1.48
C GLY A 138 -1.64 -9.14 -2.09
N GLN A 139 -1.50 -9.08 -3.41
CA GLN A 139 -1.15 -7.85 -4.11
C GLN A 139 -2.23 -6.77 -3.96
N MET A 140 -3.53 -7.13 -4.01
CA MET A 140 -4.62 -6.18 -3.77
C MET A 140 -4.50 -5.54 -2.38
N LEU A 141 -4.19 -6.32 -1.32
CA LEU A 141 -3.98 -5.79 0.03
C LEU A 141 -2.74 -4.88 0.11
N ASP A 142 -1.62 -5.31 -0.47
CA ASP A 142 -0.39 -4.48 -0.51
C ASP A 142 -0.65 -3.13 -1.19
N HIS A 143 -1.32 -3.14 -2.35
CA HIS A 143 -1.61 -1.93 -3.10
C HIS A 143 -2.72 -1.10 -2.46
N LEU A 144 -3.70 -1.72 -1.79
CA LEU A 144 -4.69 -1.01 -0.99
C LEU A 144 -4.01 -0.21 0.13
N GLY A 145 -3.04 -0.79 0.84
CA GLY A 145 -2.24 -0.05 1.82
C GLY A 145 -1.48 1.12 1.20
N ARG A 146 -0.91 0.95 -0.02
CA ARG A 146 -0.19 2.03 -0.73
C ARG A 146 -1.08 3.21 -1.12
N THR A 147 -2.39 3.01 -1.26
CA THR A 147 -3.32 4.12 -1.53
C THR A 147 -3.37 5.14 -0.39
N LYS A 148 -2.96 4.77 0.82
CA LYS A 148 -3.01 5.59 2.04
C LYS A 148 -4.41 6.17 2.32
N ASP A 149 -5.46 5.48 1.86
CA ASP A 149 -6.84 5.88 2.15
C ASP A 149 -7.24 5.35 3.54
N SER A 150 -7.31 6.24 4.52
CA SER A 150 -7.59 5.90 5.92
C SER A 150 -8.92 5.18 6.13
N LYS A 151 -9.86 5.29 5.19
CA LYS A 151 -11.13 4.54 5.21
C LYS A 151 -10.93 3.03 5.21
N TYR A 152 -9.79 2.53 4.69
CA TYR A 152 -9.51 1.11 4.58
C TYR A 152 -8.58 0.56 5.66
N ILE A 153 -8.16 1.38 6.65
CA ILE A 153 -7.37 0.91 7.80
C ILE A 153 -8.10 -0.21 8.53
N LYS A 154 -9.39 -0.01 8.83
CA LYS A 154 -10.21 -1.02 9.51
C LYS A 154 -10.32 -2.31 8.68
N PHE A 155 -10.53 -2.20 7.38
CA PHE A 155 -10.58 -3.35 6.47
C PHE A 155 -9.27 -4.16 6.52
N LEU A 156 -8.11 -3.50 6.35
CA LEU A 156 -6.80 -4.14 6.43
C LEU A 156 -6.54 -4.75 7.81
N LEU A 157 -6.95 -4.07 8.88
CA LEU A 157 -6.81 -4.58 10.24
C LEU A 157 -7.68 -5.83 10.46
N ASP A 158 -8.93 -5.82 10.02
CA ASP A 158 -9.83 -6.98 10.11
C ASP A 158 -9.25 -8.18 9.33
N GLU A 159 -8.71 -7.98 8.13
CA GLU A 159 -8.04 -9.03 7.35
C GLU A 159 -6.77 -9.55 8.07
N ALA A 160 -5.98 -8.67 8.67
CA ALA A 160 -4.82 -9.07 9.45
C ALA A 160 -5.17 -9.88 10.70
N LEU A 161 -6.31 -9.63 11.32
CA LEU A 161 -6.68 -10.28 12.58
C LEU A 161 -7.49 -11.55 12.39
N LYS A 162 -8.29 -11.64 11.33
CA LYS A 162 -9.35 -12.65 11.16
C LYS A 162 -9.16 -13.56 9.95
N ASN A 163 -8.31 -13.20 8.98
CA ASN A 163 -8.15 -14.02 7.79
C ASN A 163 -7.57 -15.39 8.15
N ILE A 164 -8.17 -16.45 7.62
CA ILE A 164 -7.73 -17.84 7.87
C ILE A 164 -6.45 -18.18 7.08
N ASN A 165 -6.20 -17.48 5.98
CA ASN A 165 -5.02 -17.70 5.15
C ASN A 165 -3.85 -16.84 5.66
N ASP A 166 -2.75 -17.50 6.06
CA ASP A 166 -1.60 -16.87 6.69
C ASP A 166 -0.90 -15.85 5.77
N THR A 167 -0.86 -16.12 4.47
CA THR A 167 -0.30 -15.18 3.48
C THR A 167 -1.11 -13.89 3.41
N LEU A 168 -2.44 -14.00 3.36
CA LEU A 168 -3.31 -12.81 3.30
C LEU A 168 -3.29 -12.05 4.63
N MET A 169 -3.28 -12.76 5.76
CA MET A 169 -3.10 -12.19 7.10
C MET A 169 -1.79 -11.38 7.18
N ALA A 170 -0.69 -11.96 6.72
CA ALA A 170 0.62 -11.31 6.69
C ALA A 170 0.64 -10.06 5.80
N LYS A 171 0.06 -10.17 4.60
CA LYS A 171 -0.05 -9.07 3.63
C LYS A 171 -0.89 -7.91 4.16
N ALA A 172 -2.05 -8.20 4.74
CA ALA A 172 -2.92 -7.19 5.32
C ALA A 172 -2.23 -6.41 6.46
N GLY A 173 -1.62 -7.12 7.42
CA GLY A 173 -0.90 -6.48 8.51
C GLY A 173 0.33 -5.71 8.04
N GLY A 174 1.08 -6.25 7.08
CA GLY A 174 2.21 -5.58 6.45
C GLY A 174 1.83 -4.30 5.69
N ALA A 175 0.65 -4.28 5.06
CA ALA A 175 0.12 -3.11 4.34
C ALA A 175 -0.15 -1.91 5.26
N LEU A 176 -0.44 -2.15 6.54
CA LEU A 176 -0.69 -1.12 7.53
C LEU A 176 0.53 -0.22 7.80
N LYS A 177 1.75 -0.62 7.42
CA LYS A 177 2.95 0.24 7.49
C LYS A 177 2.82 1.56 6.76
N ASN A 178 1.96 1.62 5.74
CA ASN A 178 1.80 2.81 4.91
C ASN A 178 0.98 3.93 5.58
N TYR A 179 0.43 3.67 6.76
CA TYR A 179 -0.37 4.61 7.55
C TYR A 179 0.41 5.23 8.72
N ASP A 180 1.74 5.30 8.59
CA ASP A 180 2.64 5.90 9.59
C ASP A 180 2.46 7.41 9.76
N GLY A 181 1.86 8.08 8.76
CA GLY A 181 1.44 9.49 8.82
C GLY A 181 0.08 9.76 9.46
N GLU A 182 -0.67 8.73 9.85
CA GLU A 182 -1.97 8.90 10.51
C GLU A 182 -1.84 9.45 11.94
N LYS A 183 -2.96 9.99 12.45
CA LYS A 183 -3.05 10.47 13.82
C LYS A 183 -2.55 9.42 14.81
N LEU A 184 -1.87 9.85 15.86
CA LEU A 184 -1.30 8.95 16.87
C LEU A 184 -2.34 7.99 17.48
N SER A 185 -3.57 8.43 17.69
CA SER A 185 -4.66 7.58 18.20
C SER A 185 -4.96 6.41 17.25
N VAL A 186 -5.02 6.67 15.94
CA VAL A 186 -5.26 5.64 14.92
C VAL A 186 -4.08 4.64 14.88
N ARG A 187 -2.84 5.15 14.86
CA ARG A 187 -1.64 4.30 14.89
C ARG A 187 -1.58 3.44 16.14
N LYS A 188 -1.95 3.99 17.31
CA LYS A 188 -2.02 3.24 18.56
C LYS A 188 -3.05 2.13 18.52
N ASP A 189 -4.24 2.40 17.97
CA ASP A 189 -5.27 1.37 17.84
C ASP A 189 -4.82 0.21 16.95
N VAL A 190 -4.26 0.52 15.78
CA VAL A 190 -3.68 -0.50 14.89
C VAL A 190 -2.58 -1.31 15.60
N CYS A 191 -1.62 -0.65 16.25
CA CYS A 191 -0.53 -1.31 16.96
C CYS A 191 -1.05 -2.20 18.11
N LYS A 192 -1.99 -1.71 18.92
CA LYS A 192 -2.61 -2.48 20.00
C LYS A 192 -3.14 -3.82 19.50
N ASN A 193 -3.93 -3.78 18.44
CA ASN A 193 -4.59 -4.95 17.89
C ASN A 193 -3.59 -5.92 17.24
N LEU A 194 -2.63 -5.42 16.45
CA LEU A 194 -1.58 -6.25 15.85
C LEU A 194 -0.70 -6.92 16.92
N ILE A 195 -0.24 -6.16 17.93
CA ILE A 195 0.60 -6.68 19.02
C ILE A 195 -0.14 -7.77 19.80
N LYS A 196 -1.41 -7.53 20.16
CA LYS A 196 -2.23 -8.53 20.86
C LYS A 196 -2.36 -9.83 20.04
N LYS A 197 -2.64 -9.70 18.74
CA LYS A 197 -2.79 -10.88 17.86
C LYS A 197 -1.45 -11.58 17.65
N PHE A 198 -0.36 -10.83 17.53
CA PHE A 198 0.99 -11.39 17.36
C PHE A 198 1.42 -12.19 18.59
N ALA A 199 1.18 -11.65 19.80
CA ALA A 199 1.41 -12.38 21.05
C ALA A 199 0.57 -13.66 21.10
N GLN A 200 -0.74 -13.60 20.79
CA GLN A 200 -1.61 -14.76 20.74
C GLN A 200 -1.09 -15.86 19.79
N ILE A 201 -0.60 -15.49 18.59
CA ILE A 201 -0.04 -16.42 17.62
C ILE A 201 1.21 -17.08 18.20
N HIS A 202 2.09 -16.31 18.82
CA HIS A 202 3.32 -16.75 19.45
C HIS A 202 3.04 -17.71 20.62
N ASP A 203 2.18 -17.32 21.54
CA ASP A 203 1.81 -18.10 22.71
C ASP A 203 1.24 -19.47 22.30
N ASN A 204 0.30 -19.47 21.33
CA ASN A 204 -0.28 -20.71 20.82
C ASN A 204 0.75 -21.64 20.12
N GLY A 205 1.81 -21.05 19.55
CA GLY A 205 2.91 -21.81 18.94
C GLY A 205 3.92 -22.36 19.94
N ASN A 206 3.91 -21.85 21.19
CA ASN A 206 4.87 -22.19 22.24
C ASN A 206 4.21 -22.87 23.45
N VAL A 207 2.99 -23.35 23.33
CA VAL A 207 2.39 -24.23 24.38
C VAL A 207 3.22 -25.51 24.52
N ASN A 208 3.35 -25.96 25.77
CA ASN A 208 4.05 -27.21 26.11
C ASN A 208 3.26 -28.44 25.68
N LEU A 209 3.01 -28.55 24.39
CA LEU A 209 2.46 -29.75 23.74
C LEU A 209 3.58 -30.46 22.99
N ASP A 210 3.32 -31.72 22.60
CA ASP A 210 4.25 -32.43 21.74
C ASP A 210 4.66 -31.59 20.54
N PRO A 211 5.98 -31.39 20.29
CA PRO A 211 6.46 -30.66 19.11
C PRO A 211 5.95 -31.24 17.77
N GLY A 212 5.50 -32.49 17.77
CA GLY A 212 4.85 -33.15 16.65
C GLY A 212 3.40 -32.75 16.41
N ASP A 213 2.72 -32.10 17.38
CA ASP A 213 1.32 -31.73 17.29
C ASP A 213 1.08 -30.79 16.09
N SER A 214 0.10 -31.18 15.28
CA SER A 214 -0.27 -30.43 14.06
C SER A 214 -0.75 -29.02 14.38
N THR A 215 -1.39 -28.79 15.52
CA THR A 215 -1.86 -27.49 15.97
C THR A 215 -0.69 -26.58 16.30
N VAL A 216 0.32 -27.08 17.01
CA VAL A 216 1.56 -26.32 17.31
C VAL A 216 2.28 -25.96 16.01
N LYS A 217 2.43 -26.91 15.08
CA LYS A 217 3.04 -26.66 13.76
C LYS A 217 2.26 -25.59 12.98
N MET A 218 0.94 -25.63 12.98
CA MET A 218 0.09 -24.63 12.33
C MET A 218 0.36 -23.22 12.89
N TRP A 219 0.41 -23.06 14.22
CA TRP A 219 0.66 -21.76 14.84
C TRP A 219 2.09 -21.26 14.58
N LYS A 220 3.10 -22.13 14.61
CA LYS A 220 4.48 -21.79 14.24
C LYS A 220 4.59 -21.34 12.78
N ASN A 221 3.89 -22.00 11.86
CA ASN A 221 3.86 -21.58 10.46
C ASN A 221 3.20 -20.20 10.30
N LYS A 222 2.10 -19.98 11.01
CA LYS A 222 1.41 -18.67 11.04
C LYS A 222 2.32 -17.59 11.60
N GLU A 223 3.01 -17.83 12.71
CA GLU A 223 3.99 -16.89 13.27
C GLU A 223 5.07 -16.56 12.25
N ARG A 224 5.66 -17.57 11.61
CA ARG A 224 6.67 -17.36 10.56
C ARG A 224 6.16 -16.49 9.42
N ALA A 225 4.93 -16.72 8.96
CA ALA A 225 4.33 -15.94 7.88
C ALA A 225 4.12 -14.47 8.24
N VAL A 226 3.67 -14.17 9.46
CA VAL A 226 3.33 -12.79 9.86
C VAL A 226 4.52 -12.01 10.43
N SER A 227 5.56 -12.67 10.92
CA SER A 227 6.65 -12.06 11.68
C SER A 227 7.29 -10.87 10.97
N GLU A 228 7.84 -11.06 9.78
CA GLU A 228 8.55 -9.98 9.09
C GLU A 228 7.61 -8.85 8.65
N PRO A 229 6.46 -9.11 7.98
CA PRO A 229 5.54 -8.04 7.57
C PRO A 229 4.99 -7.24 8.75
N TRP A 230 4.66 -7.89 9.86
CA TRP A 230 4.09 -7.21 11.02
C TRP A 230 5.14 -6.45 11.83
N ASN A 231 6.35 -6.98 11.95
CA ASN A 231 7.46 -6.23 12.54
C ASN A 231 7.72 -4.94 11.74
N ALA A 232 7.77 -5.02 10.41
CA ALA A 232 7.95 -3.86 9.55
C ALA A 232 6.81 -2.82 9.73
N ALA A 233 5.56 -3.27 9.85
CA ALA A 233 4.43 -2.40 10.10
C ALA A 233 4.52 -1.71 11.47
N LEU A 234 4.76 -2.49 12.53
CA LEU A 234 4.90 -1.97 13.89
C LEU A 234 6.08 -1.00 14.01
N GLN A 235 7.21 -1.27 13.36
CA GLN A 235 8.37 -0.38 13.33
C GLN A 235 8.01 0.98 12.71
N LYS A 236 7.34 0.98 11.57
CA LYS A 236 6.91 2.22 10.90
C LYS A 236 5.90 2.99 11.75
N LEU A 237 4.86 2.33 12.24
CA LEU A 237 3.79 2.96 13.00
C LEU A 237 4.26 3.52 14.36
N THR A 238 5.24 2.88 15.00
CA THR A 238 5.75 3.29 16.32
C THR A 238 7.03 4.09 16.26
N LYS A 239 7.72 4.10 15.12
CA LYS A 239 9.08 4.66 14.93
C LYS A 239 10.13 3.97 15.84
N GLN A 240 9.93 2.69 16.17
CA GLN A 240 10.81 1.89 17.01
C GLN A 240 11.36 0.68 16.26
N HIS A 241 12.63 0.34 16.49
CA HIS A 241 13.30 -0.79 15.83
C HIS A 241 13.28 -2.05 16.73
N LEU A 242 12.06 -2.55 17.01
CA LEU A 242 11.85 -3.77 17.79
C LEU A 242 11.47 -4.94 16.87
N ARG A 243 11.72 -6.16 17.34
CA ARG A 243 11.32 -7.39 16.65
C ARG A 243 10.86 -8.44 17.66
N GLY A 244 9.84 -9.18 17.28
CA GLY A 244 9.25 -10.27 18.06
C GLY A 244 8.15 -9.82 19.01
N PRO A 245 7.15 -10.72 19.24
CA PRO A 245 5.92 -10.41 19.96
C PRO A 245 6.17 -9.92 21.40
N ASP A 246 7.11 -10.54 22.13
CA ASP A 246 7.43 -10.18 23.51
C ASP A 246 7.97 -8.75 23.65
N LYS A 247 8.87 -8.34 22.72
CA LYS A 247 9.43 -6.99 22.74
C LYS A 247 8.36 -5.95 22.43
N TRP A 248 7.43 -6.27 21.51
CA TRP A 248 6.31 -5.41 21.19
C TRP A 248 5.30 -5.31 22.33
N THR A 249 5.01 -6.42 23.01
CA THR A 249 4.12 -6.45 24.19
C THR A 249 4.71 -5.60 25.34
N ARG A 250 6.01 -5.75 25.63
CA ARG A 250 6.70 -4.91 26.63
C ARG A 250 6.71 -3.43 26.25
N PHE A 251 6.95 -3.12 24.98
CA PHE A 251 6.88 -1.76 24.47
C PHE A 251 5.49 -1.16 24.65
N TRP A 252 4.44 -1.89 24.24
CA TRP A 252 3.07 -1.45 24.39
C TRP A 252 2.71 -1.13 25.84
N ASN A 253 2.97 -2.06 26.76
CA ASN A 253 2.64 -1.89 28.17
C ASN A 253 3.31 -0.65 28.78
N LYS A 254 4.55 -0.38 28.40
CA LYS A 254 5.36 0.75 28.91
C LYS A 254 5.02 2.10 28.24
N ASN A 255 4.49 2.10 27.01
CA ASN A 255 4.41 3.31 26.20
C ASN A 255 3.01 3.61 25.63
N LYS A 256 1.99 2.83 25.92
CA LYS A 256 0.62 3.02 25.37
C LYS A 256 0.02 4.40 25.69
N SER A 257 0.35 5.01 26.82
CA SER A 257 -0.10 6.35 27.22
C SER A 257 0.79 7.49 26.70
N LYS A 258 2.02 7.20 26.24
CA LYS A 258 2.99 8.22 25.83
C LYS A 258 2.73 8.72 24.41
N ASN A 259 3.26 9.91 24.12
CA ASN A 259 3.29 10.42 22.76
C ASN A 259 4.52 9.84 22.02
N TRP A 260 4.26 9.03 20.97
CA TRP A 260 5.32 8.38 20.19
C TRP A 260 5.96 9.29 19.13
N ASP A 261 5.38 10.46 18.88
CA ASP A 261 5.92 11.46 17.95
C ASP A 261 7.01 12.32 18.63
N LYS A 262 7.10 12.24 19.96
CA LYS A 262 8.20 12.82 20.77
C LYS A 262 9.24 11.75 21.05
N PRO A 263 10.54 12.12 21.18
CA PRO A 263 11.58 11.16 21.57
C PRO A 263 11.20 10.44 22.88
N LEU A 264 11.09 9.13 22.82
CA LEU A 264 10.88 8.33 24.02
C LEU A 264 12.18 8.33 24.82
N LYS A 265 12.15 8.85 26.05
CA LYS A 265 13.32 8.85 26.95
C LYS A 265 13.89 7.42 27.03
N LYS A 266 15.16 7.25 26.65
CA LYS A 266 15.86 5.98 26.88
C LYS A 266 15.78 5.69 28.39
N SER A 267 15.22 4.55 28.77
CA SER A 267 15.27 4.08 30.15
C SER A 267 16.76 3.97 30.52
N ARG A 268 17.23 4.80 31.43
CA ARG A 268 18.52 4.53 32.06
C ARG A 268 18.39 3.13 32.68
N ARG A 269 19.25 2.22 32.22
CA ARG A 269 19.42 0.90 32.85
C ARG A 269 20.04 1.08 34.20
#